data_a00e990140dd7aa4d268dcc47d71c074
#
_entry.id   a00e990140dd7aa4d268dcc47d71c074
#
_cell.length_a   1.000
_cell.length_b   1.000
_cell.length_c   1.000
_cell.angle_alpha   90.00
_cell.angle_beta   90.00
_cell.angle_gamma   90.00
#
_symmetry.space_group_name_H-M   'P 1'
#
loop_
_entity.id
_entity.type
_entity.pdbx_description
1 polymer ?
#
loop_
_entity_poly.entity_id
_entity_poly.type
_entity_poly.pdbx_seq_one_letter_code
_entity_poly.pdbx_strand_id
1 'polypeptide(L)'
;MKDIIRLVLVFFFAISIPCKGEDVPIKGWIILSDNMDNAITTIKAAKGYKINHLQLSHQIIHNLMEVKNESVRNQVRNLTRLAHQEGIGEVLVWDHSFYALDYYPAQFKTGPHGTLNMDNPAFWEWFKQDYRGMLDLIPEIDGLVLTFIETGAYAEKQYSNLLKTNEEKLAAVVDAVADVVINERGKKLYIRTFAYSKEEYANTVGCINHIKNDKVILMMKETPHDFFLTHPNDPFIGKINKPTIVEFDTGNEYNGQGVIANTWPEYVTKRWTDFIKRPNVIGYVARTDRYGTTKLVGSANEILLYALKRSTENPEILPDRIYDEYISTRYGKKALEPVKNAFKKAYDIVLSSMYILGTNAAKHSSMDYDPYSSSYDRHVSGRWRRGGRPCWVRGRRSRRRPMRLR
;
A
#
# COMPACT_ATOMS: atom_id res chain seq x y z
N MET A 1 19.17 -62.20 -38.54
CA MET A 1 19.52 -61.01 -37.75
C MET A 1 18.24 -60.28 -37.49
N LYS A 2 17.81 -60.24 -36.22
CA LYS A 2 16.53 -59.68 -35.79
C LYS A 2 16.82 -58.33 -35.15
N ASP A 3 16.37 -57.25 -35.78
CA ASP A 3 16.48 -55.90 -35.25
C ASP A 3 15.40 -55.64 -34.16
N ILE A 4 15.85 -55.47 -32.97
CA ILE A 4 14.99 -55.11 -31.84
C ILE A 4 14.90 -53.56 -31.77
N ILE A 5 13.76 -53.03 -32.20
CA ILE A 5 13.42 -51.62 -32.00
C ILE A 5 13.02 -51.45 -30.52
N ARG A 6 13.86 -50.76 -29.73
CA ARG A 6 13.52 -50.31 -28.38
C ARG A 6 12.71 -49.04 -28.46
N LEU A 7 11.42 -49.18 -28.17
CA LEU A 7 10.51 -48.03 -27.96
C LEU A 7 10.81 -47.41 -26.59
N VAL A 8 11.41 -46.24 -26.56
CA VAL A 8 11.57 -45.46 -25.34
C VAL A 8 10.31 -44.62 -25.09
N LEU A 9 9.45 -45.06 -24.18
CA LEU A 9 8.32 -44.30 -23.68
C LEU A 9 8.85 -43.25 -22.73
N VAL A 10 8.89 -41.98 -23.17
CA VAL A 10 9.16 -40.82 -22.32
C VAL A 10 7.83 -40.48 -21.61
N PHE A 11 7.72 -40.85 -20.35
CA PHE A 11 6.66 -40.37 -19.47
C PHE A 11 6.94 -38.93 -19.15
N PHE A 12 6.22 -38.01 -19.76
CA PHE A 12 6.10 -36.63 -19.25
C PHE A 12 5.28 -36.69 -17.95
N PHE A 13 5.94 -36.74 -16.83
CA PHE A 13 5.31 -36.33 -15.57
C PHE A 13 5.02 -34.85 -15.69
N ALA A 14 3.78 -34.50 -15.98
CA ALA A 14 3.28 -33.15 -15.71
C ALA A 14 3.33 -32.98 -14.19
N ILE A 15 4.41 -32.33 -13.69
CA ILE A 15 4.47 -31.83 -12.34
C ILE A 15 3.39 -30.74 -12.29
N SER A 16 2.20 -31.10 -11.83
CA SER A 16 1.21 -30.12 -11.42
C SER A 16 1.83 -29.38 -10.26
N ILE A 17 2.33 -28.17 -10.52
CA ILE A 17 2.71 -27.22 -9.47
C ILE A 17 1.42 -27.01 -8.66
N PRO A 18 1.39 -27.37 -7.38
CA PRO A 18 0.18 -27.14 -6.58
C PRO A 18 -0.14 -25.66 -6.62
N CYS A 19 -1.39 -25.35 -6.97
CA CYS A 19 -1.91 -24.00 -6.93
C CYS A 19 -1.78 -23.50 -5.49
N LYS A 20 -0.92 -22.48 -5.26
CA LYS A 20 -0.59 -21.92 -3.92
C LYS A 20 -1.78 -21.22 -3.23
N GLY A 21 -3.02 -21.68 -3.41
CA GLY A 21 -4.20 -21.00 -2.90
C GLY A 21 -4.40 -21.05 -1.39
N GLU A 22 -3.99 -22.11 -0.71
CA GLU A 22 -4.22 -22.24 0.74
C GLU A 22 -3.10 -21.72 1.63
N ASP A 23 -1.88 -21.55 1.11
CA ASP A 23 -0.66 -21.23 1.88
C ASP A 23 -0.17 -19.79 1.73
N VAL A 24 -1.07 -18.81 1.59
CA VAL A 24 -0.67 -17.41 1.64
C VAL A 24 -0.44 -17.02 3.11
N PRO A 25 0.83 -16.77 3.54
CA PRO A 25 1.14 -16.55 4.94
C PRO A 25 0.48 -15.29 5.51
N ILE A 26 0.42 -14.20 4.71
CA ILE A 26 -0.06 -12.90 5.16
C ILE A 26 -1.33 -12.52 4.44
N LYS A 27 -2.40 -12.34 5.22
CA LYS A 27 -3.69 -11.81 4.78
C LYS A 27 -4.00 -10.62 5.67
N GLY A 28 -3.85 -9.43 5.11
CA GLY A 28 -3.81 -8.21 5.92
C GLY A 28 -4.87 -7.19 5.56
N TRP A 29 -5.17 -6.36 6.54
CA TRP A 29 -5.97 -5.15 6.39
C TRP A 29 -5.21 -3.92 6.87
N ILE A 30 -5.55 -2.75 6.31
CA ILE A 30 -5.02 -1.45 6.71
C ILE A 30 -6.20 -0.58 7.13
N ILE A 31 -6.14 -0.01 8.33
CA ILE A 31 -7.07 1.01 8.82
C ILE A 31 -6.35 2.36 8.75
N LEU A 32 -6.93 3.32 8.03
CA LEU A 32 -6.33 4.62 7.78
C LEU A 32 -7.00 5.74 8.59
N SER A 33 -8.28 5.61 8.85
CA SER A 33 -9.12 6.62 9.50
C SER A 33 -9.08 6.51 11.02
N ASP A 34 -9.11 7.65 11.70
CA ASP A 34 -9.22 7.76 13.16
C ASP A 34 -10.64 7.57 13.70
N ASN A 35 -11.59 7.17 12.85
CA ASN A 35 -12.93 6.81 13.29
C ASN A 35 -12.90 5.50 14.08
N MET A 36 -12.93 5.60 15.40
CA MET A 36 -12.79 4.48 16.31
C MET A 36 -13.89 3.42 16.15
N ASP A 37 -15.14 3.82 15.92
CA ASP A 37 -16.25 2.88 15.73
C ASP A 37 -16.05 2.05 14.46
N ASN A 38 -15.56 2.69 13.40
CA ASN A 38 -15.21 2.01 12.16
C ASN A 38 -14.01 1.07 12.37
N ALA A 39 -12.96 1.51 13.04
CA ALA A 39 -11.79 0.69 13.34
C ALA A 39 -12.16 -0.56 14.16
N ILE A 40 -12.95 -0.39 15.21
CA ILE A 40 -13.43 -1.50 16.05
C ILE A 40 -14.30 -2.47 15.24
N THR A 41 -15.21 -1.96 14.42
CA THR A 41 -16.06 -2.80 13.55
C THR A 41 -15.23 -3.60 12.57
N THR A 42 -14.22 -2.97 11.96
CA THR A 42 -13.29 -3.58 11.01
C THR A 42 -12.48 -4.70 11.68
N ILE A 43 -11.89 -4.43 12.83
CA ILE A 43 -11.12 -5.43 13.58
C ILE A 43 -11.97 -6.65 13.95
N LYS A 44 -13.20 -6.44 14.45
CA LYS A 44 -14.12 -7.54 14.79
C LYS A 44 -14.54 -8.36 13.57
N ALA A 45 -14.64 -7.75 12.39
CA ALA A 45 -14.98 -8.46 11.15
C ALA A 45 -13.82 -9.31 10.60
N ALA A 46 -12.58 -9.01 10.98
CA ALA A 46 -11.35 -9.58 10.42
C ALA A 46 -11.31 -11.12 10.50
N LYS A 47 -11.81 -11.71 11.60
CA LYS A 47 -11.88 -13.17 11.78
C LYS A 47 -12.69 -13.86 10.66
N GLY A 48 -13.82 -13.27 10.23
CA GLY A 48 -14.64 -13.79 9.13
C GLY A 48 -13.91 -13.81 7.78
N TYR A 49 -12.88 -13.00 7.64
CA TYR A 49 -12.02 -12.90 6.46
C TYR A 49 -10.69 -13.63 6.60
N LYS A 50 -10.45 -14.32 7.72
CA LYS A 50 -9.18 -15.01 8.04
C LYS A 50 -7.97 -14.06 8.02
N ILE A 51 -8.18 -12.80 8.43
CA ILE A 51 -7.12 -11.80 8.51
C ILE A 51 -6.23 -12.11 9.69
N ASN A 52 -4.92 -12.13 9.47
CA ASN A 52 -3.90 -12.40 10.47
C ASN A 52 -2.86 -11.28 10.61
N HIS A 53 -3.01 -10.19 9.84
CA HIS A 53 -2.13 -9.04 9.79
C HIS A 53 -2.94 -7.76 9.71
N LEU A 54 -2.65 -6.78 10.56
CA LEU A 54 -3.31 -5.48 10.61
C LEU A 54 -2.28 -4.37 10.60
N GLN A 55 -2.57 -3.30 9.87
CA GLN A 55 -1.76 -2.09 9.88
C GLN A 55 -2.61 -0.90 10.31
N LEU A 56 -2.08 -0.08 11.22
CA LEU A 56 -2.64 1.20 11.65
C LEU A 56 -1.85 2.32 10.99
N SER A 57 -2.54 3.25 10.33
CA SER A 57 -1.90 4.19 9.42
C SER A 57 -2.60 5.55 9.38
N HIS A 58 -2.01 6.51 8.66
CA HIS A 58 -2.54 7.84 8.30
C HIS A 58 -3.14 8.64 9.47
N GLN A 59 -4.47 8.66 9.63
CA GLN A 59 -5.13 9.46 10.66
C GLN A 59 -5.03 8.87 12.06
N ILE A 60 -4.74 7.56 12.18
CA ILE A 60 -4.48 6.93 13.48
C ILE A 60 -3.06 7.26 13.95
N ILE A 61 -2.09 7.06 13.05
CA ILE A 61 -0.69 7.38 13.26
C ILE A 61 -0.01 7.56 11.90
N HIS A 62 0.57 8.74 11.69
CA HIS A 62 1.31 9.04 10.46
C HIS A 62 2.81 8.83 10.67
N ASN A 63 3.36 9.35 11.74
CA ASN A 63 4.75 9.22 12.12
C ASN A 63 4.87 8.51 13.46
N LEU A 64 5.84 7.61 13.61
CA LEU A 64 6.03 6.88 14.87
C LEU A 64 6.26 7.83 16.06
N MET A 65 6.89 8.99 15.84
CA MET A 65 7.11 9.98 16.89
C MET A 65 5.82 10.48 17.56
N GLU A 66 4.67 10.34 16.91
CA GLU A 66 3.37 10.74 17.43
C GLU A 66 2.95 9.94 18.68
N VAL A 67 3.54 8.75 18.91
CA VAL A 67 3.31 7.97 20.13
C VAL A 67 3.82 8.66 21.40
N LYS A 68 4.65 9.70 21.27
CA LYS A 68 5.06 10.56 22.38
C LYS A 68 3.86 11.35 22.92
N ASN A 69 2.83 11.59 22.08
CA ASN A 69 1.53 12.10 22.52
C ASN A 69 0.73 10.96 23.19
N GLU A 70 0.24 11.20 24.39
CA GLU A 70 -0.47 10.19 25.19
C GLU A 70 -1.78 9.71 24.54
N SER A 71 -2.53 10.61 23.91
CA SER A 71 -3.80 10.28 23.23
C SER A 71 -3.57 9.31 22.07
N VAL A 72 -2.62 9.64 21.17
CA VAL A 72 -2.25 8.79 20.02
C VAL A 72 -1.72 7.45 20.51
N ARG A 73 -0.82 7.47 21.49
CA ARG A 73 -0.27 6.25 22.11
C ARG A 73 -1.35 5.34 22.65
N ASN A 74 -2.29 5.88 23.42
CA ASN A 74 -3.38 5.10 24.01
C ASN A 74 -4.31 4.54 22.92
N GLN A 75 -4.60 5.31 21.88
CA GLN A 75 -5.38 4.86 20.73
C GLN A 75 -4.72 3.66 20.03
N VAL A 76 -3.44 3.78 19.69
CA VAL A 76 -2.65 2.71 19.05
C VAL A 76 -2.65 1.46 19.93
N ARG A 77 -2.33 1.59 21.22
CA ARG A 77 -2.30 0.46 22.17
C ARG A 77 -3.66 -0.24 22.30
N ASN A 78 -4.74 0.52 22.38
CA ASN A 78 -6.09 -0.03 22.51
C ASN A 78 -6.51 -0.80 21.26
N LEU A 79 -6.26 -0.26 20.07
CA LEU A 79 -6.54 -0.96 18.81
C LEU A 79 -5.68 -2.21 18.64
N THR A 80 -4.40 -2.15 19.01
CA THR A 80 -3.49 -3.30 18.96
C THR A 80 -3.98 -4.43 19.88
N ARG A 81 -4.31 -4.10 21.13
CA ARG A 81 -4.83 -5.10 22.07
C ARG A 81 -6.15 -5.72 21.60
N LEU A 82 -7.06 -4.90 21.07
CA LEU A 82 -8.31 -5.40 20.51
C LEU A 82 -8.05 -6.35 19.34
N ALA A 83 -7.14 -5.99 18.44
CA ALA A 83 -6.79 -6.83 17.30
C ALA A 83 -6.23 -8.21 17.75
N HIS A 84 -5.33 -8.23 18.73
CA HIS A 84 -4.83 -9.47 19.31
C HIS A 84 -5.94 -10.29 19.98
N GLN A 85 -6.86 -9.65 20.70
CA GLN A 85 -8.03 -10.32 21.31
C GLN A 85 -8.96 -10.97 20.27
N GLU A 86 -9.09 -10.34 19.09
CA GLU A 86 -9.87 -10.89 17.98
C GLU A 86 -9.10 -11.93 17.14
N GLY A 87 -7.86 -12.26 17.53
CA GLY A 87 -7.04 -13.31 16.94
C GLY A 87 -6.17 -12.87 15.76
N ILE A 88 -5.97 -11.58 15.58
CA ILE A 88 -5.00 -11.05 14.60
C ILE A 88 -3.60 -11.18 15.21
N GLY A 89 -2.76 -12.00 14.59
CA GLY A 89 -1.45 -12.37 15.16
C GLY A 89 -0.35 -11.33 14.94
N GLU A 90 -0.55 -10.33 14.07
CA GLU A 90 0.46 -9.34 13.73
C GLU A 90 -0.18 -7.97 13.52
N VAL A 91 0.20 -6.99 14.35
CA VAL A 91 -0.28 -5.60 14.28
C VAL A 91 0.89 -4.65 14.14
N LEU A 92 0.89 -3.86 13.06
CA LEU A 92 1.94 -2.91 12.75
C LEU A 92 1.42 -1.48 12.75
N VAL A 93 2.32 -0.53 12.98
CA VAL A 93 2.06 0.89 12.77
C VAL A 93 2.93 1.44 11.66
N TRP A 94 2.42 2.44 10.95
CA TRP A 94 3.18 3.10 9.90
C TRP A 94 4.10 4.17 10.49
N ASP A 95 5.21 4.40 9.78
CA ASP A 95 6.17 5.44 10.06
C ASP A 95 6.68 6.08 8.76
N HIS A 96 6.48 7.39 8.61
CA HIS A 96 7.06 8.17 7.52
C HIS A 96 8.41 8.70 7.99
N SER A 97 9.42 7.89 7.84
CA SER A 97 10.75 8.15 8.35
C SER A 97 11.39 9.39 7.74
N PHE A 98 12.29 9.98 8.51
CA PHE A 98 12.89 11.28 8.31
C PHE A 98 11.88 12.41 8.44
N TYR A 99 11.48 12.65 9.71
CA TYR A 99 10.59 13.72 10.13
C TYR A 99 11.13 15.10 9.73
N ALA A 100 10.34 16.15 9.96
CA ALA A 100 10.78 17.52 9.67
C ALA A 100 12.10 17.86 10.39
N LEU A 101 12.95 18.67 9.75
CA LEU A 101 14.31 18.94 10.26
C LEU A 101 14.34 19.55 11.67
N ASP A 102 13.30 20.25 12.09
CA ASP A 102 13.19 20.82 13.43
C ASP A 102 13.07 19.77 14.54
N TYR A 103 12.60 18.58 14.21
CA TYR A 103 12.57 17.44 15.12
C TYR A 103 13.97 17.00 15.59
N TYR A 104 14.97 17.12 14.73
CA TYR A 104 16.31 16.63 15.01
C TYR A 104 17.13 17.66 15.80
N PRO A 105 17.99 17.23 16.76
CA PRO A 105 18.90 18.11 17.49
C PRO A 105 19.81 18.89 16.55
N ALA A 106 20.03 20.18 16.90
CA ALA A 106 20.82 21.11 16.09
C ALA A 106 22.25 20.61 15.83
N GLN A 107 22.84 19.89 16.78
CA GLN A 107 24.19 19.31 16.69
C GLN A 107 24.38 18.31 15.54
N PHE A 108 23.32 17.77 14.98
CA PHE A 108 23.38 16.84 13.84
C PHE A 108 23.13 17.54 12.49
N LYS A 109 22.68 18.80 12.51
CA LYS A 109 22.41 19.62 11.32
C LYS A 109 23.64 20.38 10.84
N THR A 110 24.77 19.67 10.70
CA THR A 110 26.08 20.21 10.32
C THR A 110 26.39 20.09 8.83
N GLY A 111 25.48 19.55 8.04
CA GLY A 111 25.60 19.52 6.60
C GLY A 111 25.30 20.89 5.95
N PRO A 112 25.61 21.05 4.65
CA PRO A 112 25.32 22.27 3.91
C PRO A 112 23.84 22.67 4.06
N HIS A 113 23.57 23.97 4.21
CA HIS A 113 22.22 24.53 4.39
C HIS A 113 21.44 23.99 5.60
N GLY A 114 22.14 23.49 6.63
CA GLY A 114 21.50 22.96 7.83
C GLY A 114 20.88 21.57 7.64
N THR A 115 21.32 20.82 6.65
CA THR A 115 20.93 19.42 6.47
C THR A 115 21.56 18.53 7.54
N LEU A 116 20.95 17.37 7.79
CA LEU A 116 21.52 16.36 8.66
C LEU A 116 22.81 15.80 8.05
N ASN A 117 23.81 15.60 8.89
CA ASN A 117 25.05 14.96 8.49
C ASN A 117 24.97 13.46 8.76
N MET A 118 24.67 12.69 7.70
CA MET A 118 24.54 11.24 7.78
C MET A 118 25.89 10.52 7.92
N ASP A 119 27.01 11.22 7.78
CA ASP A 119 28.35 10.65 8.05
C ASP A 119 28.71 10.67 9.55
N ASN A 120 27.92 11.35 10.38
CA ASN A 120 28.15 11.44 11.81
C ASN A 120 27.62 10.18 12.55
N PRO A 121 28.49 9.33 13.12
CA PRO A 121 28.04 8.13 13.84
C PRO A 121 27.12 8.43 15.03
N ALA A 122 27.33 9.60 15.70
CA ALA A 122 26.50 9.99 16.84
C ALA A 122 25.06 10.34 16.42
N PHE A 123 24.83 10.77 15.17
CA PHE A 123 23.50 10.94 14.61
C PHE A 123 22.76 9.60 14.55
N TRP A 124 23.39 8.57 14.03
CA TRP A 124 22.77 7.24 13.91
C TRP A 124 22.50 6.59 15.26
N GLU A 125 23.38 6.79 16.24
CA GLU A 125 23.13 6.29 17.59
C GLU A 125 21.96 7.02 18.25
N TRP A 126 21.89 8.35 18.13
CA TRP A 126 20.74 9.13 18.59
C TRP A 126 19.44 8.68 17.88
N PHE A 127 19.50 8.48 16.56
CA PHE A 127 18.37 8.04 15.76
C PHE A 127 17.83 6.68 16.23
N LYS A 128 18.73 5.72 16.42
CA LYS A 128 18.34 4.42 16.98
C LYS A 128 17.82 4.51 18.41
N GLN A 129 18.41 5.33 19.25
CA GLN A 129 17.92 5.53 20.63
C GLN A 129 16.53 6.14 20.65
N ASP A 130 16.19 7.05 19.73
CA ASP A 130 14.86 7.62 19.60
C ASP A 130 13.82 6.56 19.19
N TYR A 131 14.16 5.68 18.26
CA TYR A 131 13.32 4.52 17.89
C TYR A 131 13.11 3.56 19.08
N ARG A 132 14.14 3.28 19.86
CA ARG A 132 14.02 2.46 21.09
C ARG A 132 12.99 3.08 22.04
N GLY A 133 13.12 4.39 22.30
CA GLY A 133 12.19 5.11 23.18
C GLY A 133 10.76 5.11 22.68
N MET A 134 10.54 5.29 21.39
CA MET A 134 9.20 5.24 20.79
C MET A 134 8.58 3.85 20.87
N LEU A 135 9.35 2.79 20.60
CA LEU A 135 8.87 1.41 20.70
C LEU A 135 8.59 0.99 22.14
N ASP A 136 9.32 1.53 23.13
CA ASP A 136 9.03 1.28 24.55
C ASP A 136 7.68 1.86 25.00
N LEU A 137 7.18 2.89 24.30
CA LEU A 137 5.87 3.48 24.58
C LEU A 137 4.70 2.63 24.03
N ILE A 138 4.94 1.78 23.05
CA ILE A 138 3.93 0.91 22.40
C ILE A 138 4.45 -0.53 22.26
N PRO A 139 4.80 -1.20 23.36
CA PRO A 139 5.44 -2.51 23.31
C PRO A 139 4.56 -3.61 22.69
N GLU A 140 3.23 -3.38 22.64
CA GLU A 140 2.25 -4.35 22.14
C GLU A 140 2.28 -4.56 20.63
N ILE A 141 2.81 -3.60 19.82
CA ILE A 141 2.86 -3.76 18.37
C ILE A 141 3.87 -4.84 17.96
N ASP A 142 3.66 -5.46 16.81
CA ASP A 142 4.52 -6.54 16.29
C ASP A 142 5.54 -6.04 15.27
N GLY A 143 5.43 -4.79 14.81
CA GLY A 143 6.36 -4.23 13.86
C GLY A 143 6.00 -2.86 13.31
N LEU A 144 6.77 -2.43 12.31
CA LEU A 144 6.61 -1.16 11.62
C LEU A 144 6.45 -1.35 10.12
N VAL A 145 5.73 -0.43 9.49
CA VAL A 145 5.73 -0.19 8.04
C VAL A 145 6.43 1.13 7.80
N LEU A 146 7.65 1.07 7.27
CA LEU A 146 8.46 2.24 6.96
C LEU A 146 8.16 2.74 5.54
N THR A 147 7.90 4.04 5.39
CA THR A 147 7.72 4.70 4.10
C THR A 147 8.62 5.92 4.01
N PHE A 148 9.08 6.26 2.80
CA PHE A 148 10.02 7.35 2.55
C PHE A 148 9.39 8.56 1.87
N ILE A 149 8.11 8.47 1.56
CA ILE A 149 7.34 9.53 0.90
C ILE A 149 6.42 10.19 1.93
N GLU A 150 6.07 11.45 1.69
CA GLU A 150 5.26 12.26 2.61
C GLU A 150 5.98 12.54 3.94
N THR A 151 7.32 12.49 3.90
CA THR A 151 8.19 12.79 5.03
C THR A 151 8.57 14.28 5.06
N GLY A 152 9.03 14.75 6.23
CA GLY A 152 9.40 16.17 6.38
C GLY A 152 10.77 16.50 5.78
N ALA A 153 11.75 15.63 5.90
CA ALA A 153 13.15 15.96 5.59
C ALA A 153 13.74 15.24 4.38
N TYR A 154 13.20 14.15 3.90
CA TYR A 154 13.74 13.32 2.82
C TYR A 154 15.21 12.90 3.01
N ALA A 155 15.45 11.63 3.20
CA ALA A 155 16.81 11.09 3.42
C ALA A 155 17.77 11.44 2.26
N GLU A 156 17.28 11.41 1.03
CA GLU A 156 18.03 11.69 -0.19
C GLU A 156 18.59 13.13 -0.23
N LYS A 157 17.92 14.07 0.43
CA LYS A 157 18.32 15.47 0.49
C LYS A 157 19.31 15.77 1.60
N GLN A 158 19.60 14.80 2.46
CA GLN A 158 20.55 14.99 3.57
C GLN A 158 21.98 14.86 3.10
N TYR A 159 22.91 15.48 3.85
CA TYR A 159 24.33 15.48 3.52
C TYR A 159 24.99 14.15 3.89
N SER A 160 25.77 13.63 2.96
CA SER A 160 26.76 12.58 3.19
C SER A 160 27.85 12.61 2.12
N ASN A 161 29.09 12.39 2.55
CA ASN A 161 30.21 12.09 1.68
C ASN A 161 30.47 10.58 1.54
N LEU A 162 29.98 9.78 2.47
CA LEU A 162 30.15 8.32 2.47
C LEU A 162 29.06 7.63 1.63
N LEU A 163 27.80 8.02 1.81
CA LEU A 163 26.67 7.52 1.06
C LEU A 163 26.54 8.32 -0.24
N LYS A 164 26.95 7.73 -1.35
CA LYS A 164 27.13 8.44 -2.64
C LYS A 164 25.83 8.58 -3.44
N THR A 165 24.90 7.66 -3.24
CA THR A 165 23.64 7.61 -4.01
C THR A 165 22.43 7.78 -3.10
N ASN A 166 21.27 8.10 -3.71
CA ASN A 166 20.01 8.20 -2.98
C ASN A 166 19.60 6.84 -2.39
N GLU A 167 19.85 5.78 -3.14
CA GLU A 167 19.59 4.41 -2.74
C GLU A 167 20.38 4.01 -1.50
N GLU A 168 21.68 4.36 -1.42
CA GLU A 168 22.51 4.12 -0.26
C GLU A 168 22.01 4.88 0.98
N LYS A 169 21.57 6.14 0.82
CA LYS A 169 21.00 6.94 1.91
C LYS A 169 19.71 6.34 2.44
N LEU A 170 18.80 5.92 1.55
CA LEU A 170 17.55 5.26 1.93
C LEU A 170 17.84 3.93 2.63
N ALA A 171 18.75 3.13 2.11
CA ALA A 171 19.15 1.86 2.72
C ALA A 171 19.77 2.05 4.11
N ALA A 172 20.56 3.10 4.33
CA ALA A 172 21.13 3.40 5.64
C ALA A 172 20.05 3.71 6.69
N VAL A 173 18.97 4.39 6.30
CA VAL A 173 17.80 4.60 7.18
C VAL A 173 17.14 3.27 7.52
N VAL A 174 16.90 2.42 6.51
CA VAL A 174 16.30 1.09 6.72
C VAL A 174 17.13 0.25 7.66
N ASP A 175 18.45 0.19 7.43
CA ASP A 175 19.36 -0.60 8.25
C ASP A 175 19.38 -0.11 9.70
N ALA A 176 19.38 1.22 9.93
CA ALA A 176 19.34 1.78 11.28
C ALA A 176 18.02 1.45 12.02
N VAL A 177 16.88 1.49 11.31
CA VAL A 177 15.58 1.08 11.87
C VAL A 177 15.54 -0.44 12.08
N ALA A 178 16.05 -1.22 11.13
CA ALA A 178 16.11 -2.68 11.23
C ALA A 178 16.97 -3.17 12.41
N ASP A 179 18.06 -2.47 12.72
CA ASP A 179 18.87 -2.77 13.90
C ASP A 179 18.01 -2.75 15.16
N VAL A 180 17.19 -1.73 15.34
CA VAL A 180 16.34 -1.62 16.53
C VAL A 180 15.13 -2.56 16.45
N VAL A 181 14.38 -2.50 15.35
CA VAL A 181 13.09 -3.20 15.22
C VAL A 181 13.29 -4.71 15.14
N ILE A 182 14.21 -5.15 14.28
CA ILE A 182 14.41 -6.58 14.00
C ILE A 182 15.43 -7.19 14.96
N ASN A 183 16.64 -6.58 15.00
CA ASN A 183 17.77 -7.23 15.69
C ASN A 183 17.65 -7.12 17.22
N GLU A 184 17.23 -5.96 17.75
CA GLU A 184 17.12 -5.75 19.20
C GLU A 184 15.75 -6.19 19.76
N ARG A 185 14.65 -5.90 19.05
CA ARG A 185 13.29 -6.11 19.55
C ARG A 185 12.61 -7.38 19.01
N GLY A 186 13.19 -8.06 18.03
CA GLY A 186 12.61 -9.25 17.39
C GLY A 186 11.29 -8.99 16.68
N LYS A 187 10.98 -7.71 16.37
CA LYS A 187 9.77 -7.28 15.68
C LYS A 187 9.96 -7.29 14.17
N LYS A 188 8.90 -7.08 13.42
CA LYS A 188 8.93 -7.08 11.94
C LYS A 188 9.09 -5.67 11.37
N LEU A 189 9.80 -5.57 10.26
CA LEU A 189 9.95 -4.34 9.50
C LEU A 189 9.54 -4.56 8.05
N TYR A 190 8.55 -3.79 7.62
CA TYR A 190 8.10 -3.72 6.23
C TYR A 190 8.55 -2.40 5.62
N ILE A 191 8.96 -2.42 4.36
CA ILE A 191 9.31 -1.21 3.61
C ILE A 191 8.29 -1.02 2.51
N ARG A 192 7.65 0.13 2.50
CA ARG A 192 6.70 0.51 1.48
C ARG A 192 7.38 1.26 0.34
N THR A 193 7.25 0.76 -0.90
CA THR A 193 7.95 1.29 -2.08
C THR A 193 7.19 2.39 -2.81
N PHE A 194 6.18 2.99 -2.21
CA PHE A 194 5.42 4.08 -2.83
C PHE A 194 6.30 5.29 -3.17
N ALA A 195 6.03 5.92 -4.30
CA ALA A 195 6.70 7.14 -4.75
C ALA A 195 5.81 8.02 -5.63
N TYR A 196 6.09 9.31 -5.68
CA TYR A 196 5.35 10.29 -6.48
C TYR A 196 5.92 10.49 -7.89
N SER A 197 7.16 10.09 -8.11
CA SER A 197 7.82 10.22 -9.40
C SER A 197 8.51 8.92 -9.80
N LYS A 198 8.83 8.79 -11.07
CA LYS A 198 9.59 7.66 -11.58
C LYS A 198 10.98 7.57 -10.96
N GLU A 199 11.60 8.73 -10.70
CA GLU A 199 12.92 8.81 -10.09
C GLU A 199 12.87 8.34 -8.62
N GLU A 200 11.94 8.89 -7.82
CA GLU A 200 11.75 8.45 -6.44
C GLU A 200 11.44 6.95 -6.37
N TYR A 201 10.61 6.45 -7.30
CA TYR A 201 10.32 5.02 -7.37
C TYR A 201 11.58 4.19 -7.66
N ALA A 202 12.40 4.64 -8.61
CA ALA A 202 13.66 3.96 -8.92
C ALA A 202 14.61 3.95 -7.70
N ASN A 203 14.74 5.08 -6.99
CA ASN A 203 15.55 5.18 -5.78
C ASN A 203 15.03 4.23 -4.68
N THR A 204 13.71 4.21 -4.45
CA THR A 204 13.08 3.37 -3.42
C THR A 204 13.22 1.88 -3.73
N VAL A 205 13.05 1.49 -4.99
CA VAL A 205 13.26 0.10 -5.42
C VAL A 205 14.75 -0.25 -5.45
N GLY A 206 15.59 0.68 -5.91
CA GLY A 206 17.04 0.49 -5.97
C GLY A 206 17.69 0.33 -4.59
N CYS A 207 17.17 1.03 -3.56
CA CYS A 207 17.73 0.95 -2.20
C CYS A 207 17.67 -0.47 -1.64
N ILE A 208 16.75 -1.32 -2.11
CA ILE A 208 16.57 -2.68 -1.63
C ILE A 208 17.84 -3.52 -1.82
N ASN A 209 18.61 -3.25 -2.87
CA ASN A 209 19.88 -3.95 -3.13
C ASN A 209 21.00 -3.55 -2.16
N HIS A 210 20.85 -2.44 -1.45
CA HIS A 210 21.81 -1.93 -0.47
C HIS A 210 21.45 -2.27 0.98
N ILE A 211 20.23 -2.78 1.22
CA ILE A 211 19.74 -3.16 2.55
C ILE A 211 20.46 -4.42 3.01
N LYS A 212 21.11 -4.34 4.17
CA LYS A 212 21.92 -5.42 4.76
C LYS A 212 21.07 -6.47 5.48
N ASN A 213 19.93 -6.06 6.07
CA ASN A 213 19.09 -6.97 6.85
C ASN A 213 18.18 -7.79 5.92
N ASP A 214 18.39 -9.11 5.88
CA ASP A 214 17.62 -10.02 5.02
C ASP A 214 16.20 -10.29 5.49
N LYS A 215 15.85 -9.95 6.74
CA LYS A 215 14.53 -10.16 7.33
C LYS A 215 13.54 -9.04 7.01
N VAL A 216 14.00 -7.98 6.33
CA VAL A 216 13.11 -6.90 5.85
C VAL A 216 12.16 -7.44 4.79
N ILE A 217 10.87 -7.10 4.92
CA ILE A 217 9.80 -7.49 4.01
C ILE A 217 9.39 -6.28 3.17
N LEU A 218 9.09 -6.48 1.90
CA LEU A 218 8.61 -5.41 1.03
C LEU A 218 7.09 -5.31 1.08
N MET A 219 6.58 -4.11 1.05
CA MET A 219 5.19 -3.80 0.82
C MET A 219 5.08 -2.93 -0.43
N MET A 220 4.55 -3.50 -1.51
CA MET A 220 4.48 -2.86 -2.81
C MET A 220 3.02 -2.59 -3.18
N LYS A 221 2.72 -1.39 -3.67
CA LYS A 221 1.39 -1.11 -4.23
C LYS A 221 1.11 -2.02 -5.43
N GLU A 222 -0.14 -2.39 -5.63
CA GLU A 222 -0.59 -3.16 -6.80
C GLU A 222 -0.29 -2.48 -8.14
N THR A 223 -0.06 -1.17 -8.11
CA THR A 223 0.26 -0.30 -9.25
C THR A 223 1.63 0.36 -9.04
N PRO A 224 2.35 0.72 -10.11
CA PRO A 224 3.71 1.28 -10.01
C PRO A 224 3.77 2.71 -9.49
N HIS A 225 2.63 3.34 -9.25
CA HIS A 225 2.50 4.71 -8.74
C HIS A 225 1.34 4.77 -7.76
N ASP A 226 0.38 5.66 -7.96
CA ASP A 226 -0.82 5.72 -7.15
C ASP A 226 -1.94 4.82 -7.71
N PHE A 227 -2.97 4.57 -6.94
CA PHE A 227 -4.02 3.57 -7.18
C PHE A 227 -5.05 3.99 -8.24
N PHE A 228 -4.60 4.41 -9.40
CA PHE A 228 -5.50 4.71 -10.52
C PHE A 228 -5.94 3.42 -11.21
N LEU A 229 -7.24 3.28 -11.47
CA LEU A 229 -7.82 2.09 -12.10
C LEU A 229 -7.16 1.71 -13.44
N THR A 230 -6.70 2.70 -14.18
CA THR A 230 -6.09 2.53 -15.49
C THR A 230 -4.60 2.13 -15.45
N HIS A 231 -3.98 2.13 -14.25
CA HIS A 231 -2.59 1.74 -14.12
C HIS A 231 -2.42 0.21 -14.23
N PRO A 232 -1.33 -0.25 -14.86
CA PRO A 232 -1.00 -1.66 -14.92
C PRO A 232 -0.62 -2.21 -13.54
N ASN A 233 -0.48 -3.53 -13.45
CA ASN A 233 0.17 -4.17 -12.33
C ASN A 233 1.60 -3.67 -12.17
N ASP A 234 2.05 -3.49 -10.93
CA ASP A 234 3.44 -3.12 -10.66
C ASP A 234 4.39 -4.17 -11.24
N PRO A 235 5.30 -3.77 -12.16
CA PRO A 235 6.17 -4.70 -12.86
C PRO A 235 7.31 -5.27 -12.01
N PHE A 236 7.60 -4.68 -10.84
CA PHE A 236 8.69 -5.12 -9.95
C PHE A 236 8.24 -6.15 -8.93
N ILE A 237 6.94 -6.27 -8.64
CA ILE A 237 6.41 -7.32 -7.77
C ILE A 237 6.83 -8.69 -8.33
N GLY A 238 7.50 -9.48 -7.49
CA GLY A 238 8.01 -10.80 -7.85
C GLY A 238 9.36 -10.82 -8.59
N LYS A 239 9.93 -9.65 -8.95
CA LYS A 239 11.26 -9.55 -9.55
C LYS A 239 12.38 -9.29 -8.54
N ILE A 240 12.03 -8.79 -7.37
CA ILE A 240 12.98 -8.50 -6.30
C ILE A 240 13.09 -9.73 -5.41
N ASN A 241 14.31 -10.13 -5.07
CA ASN A 241 14.56 -11.31 -4.24
C ASN A 241 14.42 -10.99 -2.74
N LYS A 242 13.21 -10.54 -2.34
CA LYS A 242 12.82 -10.37 -0.95
C LYS A 242 11.33 -10.73 -0.77
N PRO A 243 10.94 -11.25 0.41
CA PRO A 243 9.53 -11.49 0.70
C PRO A 243 8.72 -10.21 0.46
N THR A 244 7.61 -10.32 -0.26
CA THR A 244 6.82 -9.15 -0.70
C THR A 244 5.34 -9.37 -0.40
N ILE A 245 4.69 -8.37 0.20
CA ILE A 245 3.22 -8.27 0.28
C ILE A 245 2.73 -7.19 -0.68
N VAL A 246 1.52 -7.37 -1.21
CA VAL A 246 0.90 -6.44 -2.17
C VAL A 246 -0.14 -5.58 -1.47
N GLU A 247 -0.01 -4.25 -1.57
CA GLU A 247 -0.98 -3.28 -1.06
C GLU A 247 -2.07 -3.02 -2.09
N PHE A 248 -3.32 -3.32 -1.74
CA PHE A 248 -4.52 -3.04 -2.55
C PHE A 248 -5.29 -1.83 -2.03
N ASP A 249 -5.65 -0.92 -2.93
CA ASP A 249 -6.56 0.19 -2.60
C ASP A 249 -8.03 -0.23 -2.72
N THR A 250 -8.46 -1.14 -1.88
CA THR A 250 -9.89 -1.43 -1.73
C THR A 250 -10.66 -0.28 -1.08
N GLY A 251 -9.96 0.68 -0.46
CA GLY A 251 -10.51 1.95 0.06
C GLY A 251 -10.91 2.97 -1.01
N ASN A 252 -10.48 2.73 -2.25
CA ASN A 252 -10.91 3.46 -3.46
C ASN A 252 -10.59 4.96 -3.42
N GLU A 253 -9.34 5.30 -3.10
CA GLU A 253 -8.85 6.67 -2.94
C GLU A 253 -9.17 7.58 -4.15
N TYR A 254 -9.11 7.03 -5.36
CA TYR A 254 -9.33 7.75 -6.62
C TYR A 254 -10.63 7.36 -7.32
N ASN A 255 -11.49 6.59 -6.66
CA ASN A 255 -12.66 5.97 -7.27
C ASN A 255 -13.94 6.21 -6.48
N GLY A 256 -14.03 7.34 -5.76
CA GLY A 256 -15.19 7.73 -4.98
C GLY A 256 -15.06 7.51 -3.48
N GLN A 257 -13.89 7.08 -2.98
CA GLN A 257 -13.54 6.98 -1.54
C GLN A 257 -14.59 6.25 -0.68
N GLY A 258 -15.19 5.20 -1.21
CA GLY A 258 -16.22 4.42 -0.53
C GLY A 258 -17.63 5.05 -0.53
N VAL A 259 -17.79 6.29 -1.01
CA VAL A 259 -19.10 6.95 -1.19
C VAL A 259 -19.79 6.43 -2.46
N ILE A 260 -19.03 6.25 -3.54
CA ILE A 260 -19.51 5.64 -4.78
C ILE A 260 -19.36 4.12 -4.67
N ALA A 261 -20.30 3.37 -5.20
CA ALA A 261 -20.20 1.92 -5.26
C ALA A 261 -19.03 1.48 -6.14
N ASN A 262 -18.07 0.77 -5.53
CA ASN A 262 -16.92 0.17 -6.19
C ASN A 262 -17.03 -1.35 -6.06
N THR A 263 -17.87 -1.94 -6.88
CA THR A 263 -18.31 -3.33 -6.75
C THR A 263 -17.82 -4.18 -7.92
N TRP A 264 -16.49 -4.19 -8.15
CA TRP A 264 -15.83 -4.88 -9.25
C TRP A 264 -14.81 -5.93 -8.78
N PRO A 265 -15.27 -7.07 -8.26
CA PRO A 265 -14.39 -8.16 -7.82
C PRO A 265 -13.45 -8.67 -8.92
N GLU A 266 -13.81 -8.53 -10.22
CA GLU A 266 -12.99 -8.91 -11.36
C GLU A 266 -11.63 -8.22 -11.36
N TYR A 267 -11.61 -6.92 -11.05
CA TYR A 267 -10.39 -6.12 -11.02
C TYR A 267 -9.41 -6.63 -9.97
N VAL A 268 -9.91 -6.82 -8.76
CA VAL A 268 -9.12 -7.27 -7.61
C VAL A 268 -8.66 -8.72 -7.82
N THR A 269 -9.57 -9.60 -8.22
CA THR A 269 -9.30 -11.02 -8.46
C THR A 269 -8.23 -11.20 -9.54
N LYS A 270 -8.37 -10.51 -10.69
CA LYS A 270 -7.42 -10.59 -11.79
C LYS A 270 -6.01 -10.17 -11.36
N ARG A 271 -5.88 -9.09 -10.59
CA ARG A 271 -4.58 -8.63 -10.10
C ARG A 271 -4.00 -9.60 -9.08
N TRP A 272 -4.79 -10.00 -8.10
CA TRP A 272 -4.33 -10.88 -7.04
C TRP A 272 -3.90 -12.26 -7.59
N THR A 273 -4.67 -12.86 -8.48
CA THR A 273 -4.32 -14.15 -9.09
C THR A 273 -3.09 -14.07 -9.99
N ASP A 274 -2.75 -12.92 -10.54
CA ASP A 274 -1.47 -12.68 -11.20
C ASP A 274 -0.32 -12.56 -10.17
N PHE A 275 -0.49 -11.77 -9.12
CA PHE A 275 0.56 -11.54 -8.13
C PHE A 275 0.91 -12.78 -7.32
N ILE A 276 -0.07 -13.57 -6.87
CA ILE A 276 0.17 -14.74 -6.03
C ILE A 276 1.02 -15.82 -6.73
N LYS A 277 1.02 -15.82 -8.05
CA LYS A 277 1.85 -16.72 -8.88
C LYS A 277 3.29 -16.26 -9.00
N ARG A 278 3.60 -15.01 -8.63
CA ARG A 278 4.94 -14.43 -8.77
C ARG A 278 5.85 -14.89 -7.64
N PRO A 279 7.16 -15.05 -7.91
CA PRO A 279 8.13 -15.38 -6.87
C PRO A 279 8.12 -14.38 -5.72
N ASN A 280 8.39 -14.86 -4.51
CA ASN A 280 8.54 -14.06 -3.29
C ASN A 280 7.27 -13.30 -2.83
N VAL A 281 6.14 -13.40 -3.52
CA VAL A 281 4.87 -12.86 -3.02
C VAL A 281 4.35 -13.78 -1.92
N ILE A 282 4.27 -13.23 -0.69
CA ILE A 282 3.90 -13.96 0.52
C ILE A 282 2.55 -13.52 1.09
N GLY A 283 1.90 -12.52 0.50
CA GLY A 283 0.61 -12.04 1.00
C GLY A 283 0.15 -10.73 0.40
N TYR A 284 -0.92 -10.23 0.98
CA TYR A 284 -1.51 -8.94 0.64
C TYR A 284 -1.93 -8.17 1.89
N VAL A 285 -2.10 -6.85 1.70
CA VAL A 285 -2.82 -5.97 2.60
C VAL A 285 -3.84 -5.15 1.81
N ALA A 286 -5.04 -5.01 2.35
CA ALA A 286 -6.15 -4.29 1.72
C ALA A 286 -6.60 -3.12 2.60
N ARG A 287 -6.77 -1.94 2.03
CA ARG A 287 -7.31 -0.78 2.73
C ARG A 287 -8.78 -0.98 3.03
N THR A 288 -9.22 -0.75 4.27
CA THR A 288 -10.59 -0.97 4.71
C THR A 288 -11.42 0.31 4.81
N ASP A 289 -10.76 1.44 4.64
CA ASP A 289 -11.35 2.78 4.65
C ASP A 289 -10.41 3.77 3.94
N ARG A 290 -10.78 5.06 3.94
CA ARG A 290 -9.90 6.14 3.49
C ARG A 290 -9.97 7.35 4.41
N TYR A 291 -11.18 7.78 4.77
CA TYR A 291 -11.45 8.90 5.68
C TYR A 291 -12.54 8.52 6.67
N GLY A 292 -12.70 9.31 7.74
CA GLY A 292 -13.62 9.02 8.85
C GLY A 292 -15.08 8.75 8.48
N THR A 293 -15.52 9.17 7.29
CA THR A 293 -16.86 8.92 6.77
C THR A 293 -16.99 7.70 5.88
N THR A 294 -15.87 7.06 5.53
CA THR A 294 -15.85 5.93 4.59
C THR A 294 -15.42 4.65 5.30
N LYS A 295 -16.14 3.58 5.03
CA LYS A 295 -15.84 2.24 5.50
C LYS A 295 -16.23 1.20 4.46
N LEU A 296 -15.46 0.14 4.34
CA LEU A 296 -15.81 -0.98 3.46
C LEU A 296 -16.70 -1.98 4.18
N VAL A 297 -16.30 -2.41 5.38
CA VAL A 297 -17.04 -3.39 6.17
C VAL A 297 -18.46 -2.88 6.44
N GLY A 298 -19.45 -3.63 6.00
CA GLY A 298 -20.86 -3.27 6.10
C GLY A 298 -21.39 -2.48 4.89
N SER A 299 -20.55 -2.08 3.94
CA SER A 299 -20.97 -1.38 2.70
C SER A 299 -21.05 -2.33 1.49
N ALA A 300 -21.54 -1.81 0.35
CA ALA A 300 -21.51 -2.55 -0.91
C ALA A 300 -20.07 -2.86 -1.38
N ASN A 301 -19.12 -1.97 -1.06
CA ASN A 301 -17.71 -2.08 -1.46
C ASN A 301 -16.96 -3.20 -0.73
N GLU A 302 -17.53 -3.75 0.34
CA GLU A 302 -16.99 -4.92 1.06
C GLU A 302 -16.78 -6.14 0.14
N ILE A 303 -17.48 -6.20 -0.99
CA ILE A 303 -17.28 -7.25 -2.00
C ILE A 303 -15.83 -7.33 -2.49
N LEU A 304 -15.07 -6.21 -2.45
CA LEU A 304 -13.64 -6.20 -2.83
C LEU A 304 -12.78 -6.98 -1.82
N LEU A 305 -13.07 -6.82 -0.53
CA LEU A 305 -12.42 -7.61 0.54
C LEU A 305 -12.81 -9.09 0.42
N TYR A 306 -14.08 -9.34 0.12
CA TYR A 306 -14.58 -10.70 -0.11
C TYR A 306 -13.90 -11.35 -1.34
N ALA A 307 -13.66 -10.57 -2.40
CA ALA A 307 -12.96 -11.02 -3.59
C ALA A 307 -11.51 -11.45 -3.29
N LEU A 308 -10.76 -10.65 -2.49
CA LEU A 308 -9.41 -11.02 -2.04
C LEU A 308 -9.42 -12.32 -1.23
N LYS A 309 -10.35 -12.45 -0.28
CA LYS A 309 -10.52 -13.69 0.49
C LYS A 309 -10.74 -14.88 -0.45
N ARG A 310 -11.77 -14.80 -1.32
CA ARG A 310 -12.16 -15.93 -2.16
C ARG A 310 -11.11 -16.29 -3.22
N SER A 311 -10.45 -15.31 -3.83
CA SER A 311 -9.37 -15.57 -4.80
C SER A 311 -8.09 -16.06 -4.13
N THR A 312 -7.89 -15.78 -2.83
CA THR A 312 -6.83 -16.41 -2.05
C THR A 312 -7.13 -17.88 -1.75
N GLU A 313 -8.38 -18.18 -1.35
CA GLU A 313 -8.82 -19.55 -1.08
C GLU A 313 -8.90 -20.42 -2.36
N ASN A 314 -9.27 -19.81 -3.48
CA ASN A 314 -9.34 -20.44 -4.78
C ASN A 314 -8.91 -19.47 -5.89
N PRO A 315 -7.65 -19.50 -6.34
CA PRO A 315 -7.13 -18.61 -7.39
C PRO A 315 -7.83 -18.74 -8.75
N GLU A 316 -8.53 -19.83 -8.98
CA GLU A 316 -9.28 -20.07 -10.24
C GLU A 316 -10.77 -19.69 -10.12
N ILE A 317 -11.18 -19.06 -9.01
CA ILE A 317 -12.57 -18.66 -8.83
C ILE A 317 -12.98 -17.61 -9.87
N LEU A 318 -14.13 -17.83 -10.49
CA LEU A 318 -14.67 -16.87 -11.45
C LEU A 318 -15.34 -15.69 -10.71
N PRO A 319 -15.16 -14.44 -11.17
CA PRO A 319 -15.80 -13.26 -10.58
C PRO A 319 -17.31 -13.38 -10.42
N ASP A 320 -17.99 -14.00 -11.39
CA ASP A 320 -19.43 -14.24 -11.31
C ASP A 320 -19.84 -15.07 -10.09
N ARG A 321 -19.01 -16.04 -9.70
CA ARG A 321 -19.23 -16.83 -8.50
C ARG A 321 -19.07 -15.99 -7.23
N ILE A 322 -18.14 -15.05 -7.23
CA ILE A 322 -17.96 -14.10 -6.11
C ILE A 322 -19.19 -13.22 -5.94
N TYR A 323 -19.76 -12.68 -7.03
CA TYR A 323 -21.01 -11.94 -7.00
C TYR A 323 -22.15 -12.79 -6.43
N ASP A 324 -22.32 -14.01 -6.94
CA ASP A 324 -23.43 -14.89 -6.54
C ASP A 324 -23.36 -15.23 -5.03
N GLU A 325 -22.20 -15.58 -4.54
CA GLU A 325 -21.96 -15.93 -3.14
C GLU A 325 -22.15 -14.70 -2.23
N TYR A 326 -21.52 -13.58 -2.55
CA TYR A 326 -21.56 -12.38 -1.73
C TYR A 326 -22.97 -11.79 -1.67
N ILE A 327 -23.61 -11.62 -2.85
CA ILE A 327 -24.94 -11.00 -2.94
C ILE A 327 -26.01 -11.89 -2.29
N SER A 328 -25.96 -13.20 -2.55
CA SER A 328 -26.95 -14.12 -1.95
C SER A 328 -26.83 -14.14 -0.42
N THR A 329 -25.61 -14.05 0.12
CA THR A 329 -25.36 -14.04 1.56
C THR A 329 -25.77 -12.71 2.19
N ARG A 330 -25.45 -11.59 1.53
CA ARG A 330 -25.60 -10.24 2.10
C ARG A 330 -27.00 -9.68 1.91
N TYR A 331 -27.61 -9.90 0.75
CA TYR A 331 -28.88 -9.29 0.33
C TYR A 331 -30.01 -10.32 0.13
N GLY A 332 -29.68 -11.62 0.18
CA GLY A 332 -30.62 -12.70 -0.03
C GLY A 332 -30.80 -13.08 -1.52
N LYS A 333 -31.21 -14.33 -1.74
CA LYS A 333 -31.30 -14.92 -3.10
C LYS A 333 -32.23 -14.15 -4.04
N LYS A 334 -33.32 -13.54 -3.53
CA LYS A 334 -34.28 -12.76 -4.34
C LYS A 334 -33.65 -11.49 -4.94
N ALA A 335 -32.62 -10.94 -4.28
CA ALA A 335 -31.92 -9.74 -4.71
C ALA A 335 -30.76 -10.03 -5.67
N LEU A 336 -30.42 -11.30 -5.92
CA LEU A 336 -29.22 -11.68 -6.66
C LEU A 336 -29.14 -10.97 -8.02
N GLU A 337 -30.09 -11.19 -8.91
CA GLU A 337 -30.01 -10.64 -10.26
C GLU A 337 -30.03 -9.11 -10.32
N PRO A 338 -30.97 -8.41 -9.65
CA PRO A 338 -30.99 -6.95 -9.73
C PRO A 338 -29.75 -6.30 -9.10
N VAL A 339 -29.23 -6.81 -7.97
CA VAL A 339 -28.02 -6.28 -7.33
C VAL A 339 -26.77 -6.60 -8.16
N LYS A 340 -26.65 -7.82 -8.70
CA LYS A 340 -25.54 -8.21 -9.57
C LYS A 340 -25.47 -7.32 -10.83
N ASN A 341 -26.62 -7.06 -11.45
CA ASN A 341 -26.70 -6.17 -12.61
C ASN A 341 -26.31 -4.72 -12.26
N ALA A 342 -26.66 -4.23 -11.08
CA ALA A 342 -26.24 -2.92 -10.61
C ALA A 342 -24.72 -2.89 -10.32
N PHE A 343 -24.20 -3.89 -9.61
CA PHE A 343 -22.79 -3.98 -9.24
C PHE A 343 -21.88 -4.03 -10.46
N LYS A 344 -22.22 -4.81 -11.48
CA LYS A 344 -21.46 -4.92 -12.72
C LYS A 344 -21.32 -3.62 -13.50
N LYS A 345 -22.20 -2.62 -13.27
CA LYS A 345 -22.12 -1.31 -13.92
C LYS A 345 -21.19 -0.34 -13.21
N ALA A 346 -20.79 -0.62 -11.97
CA ALA A 346 -20.06 0.33 -11.14
C ALA A 346 -18.69 0.70 -11.75
N TYR A 347 -17.97 -0.26 -12.32
CA TYR A 347 -16.66 -0.01 -12.95
C TYR A 347 -16.76 0.98 -14.11
N ASP A 348 -17.69 0.74 -15.04
CA ASP A 348 -17.87 1.59 -16.22
C ASP A 348 -18.36 2.99 -15.83
N ILE A 349 -19.22 3.09 -14.81
CA ILE A 349 -19.70 4.37 -14.27
C ILE A 349 -18.52 5.19 -13.74
N VAL A 350 -17.67 4.62 -12.89
CA VAL A 350 -16.52 5.32 -12.32
C VAL A 350 -15.52 5.67 -13.41
N LEU A 351 -15.21 4.73 -14.31
CA LEU A 351 -14.27 4.98 -15.40
C LEU A 351 -14.76 6.10 -16.33
N SER A 352 -16.05 6.16 -16.62
CA SER A 352 -16.63 7.19 -17.48
C SER A 352 -16.78 8.55 -16.81
N SER A 353 -16.97 8.59 -15.48
CA SER A 353 -17.22 9.83 -14.74
C SER A 353 -15.95 10.46 -14.18
N MET A 354 -14.97 9.65 -13.75
CA MET A 354 -13.77 10.13 -13.05
C MET A 354 -12.48 10.04 -13.88
N TYR A 355 -12.53 9.40 -15.04
CA TYR A 355 -11.35 9.23 -15.89
C TYR A 355 -11.57 9.83 -17.28
N ILE A 356 -10.60 10.58 -17.77
CA ILE A 356 -10.59 11.17 -19.11
C ILE A 356 -9.37 10.66 -19.85
N LEU A 357 -9.58 9.93 -20.94
CA LEU A 357 -8.50 9.31 -21.72
C LEU A 357 -7.53 8.47 -20.83
N GLY A 358 -8.07 7.76 -19.87
CA GLY A 358 -7.30 6.93 -18.94
C GLY A 358 -6.59 7.68 -17.80
N THR A 359 -6.80 9.00 -17.69
CA THR A 359 -6.24 9.84 -16.62
C THR A 359 -7.33 10.23 -15.65
N ASN A 360 -7.09 10.06 -14.34
CA ASN A 360 -8.04 10.50 -13.32
C ASN A 360 -8.22 12.02 -13.36
N ALA A 361 -9.46 12.48 -13.48
CA ALA A 361 -9.84 13.88 -13.56
C ALA A 361 -10.19 14.49 -12.20
N ALA A 362 -10.26 13.68 -11.16
CA ALA A 362 -10.62 14.09 -9.82
C ALA A 362 -9.39 14.24 -8.91
N LYS A 363 -9.50 15.08 -7.89
CA LYS A 363 -8.51 15.17 -6.81
C LYS A 363 -8.95 14.26 -5.66
N HIS A 364 -8.26 13.12 -5.45
CA HIS A 364 -8.64 12.14 -4.45
C HIS A 364 -10.17 11.89 -4.46
N SER A 365 -10.74 11.63 -5.63
CA SER A 365 -12.17 11.45 -5.86
C SER A 365 -13.06 12.69 -5.68
N SER A 366 -12.50 13.84 -5.36
CA SER A 366 -13.25 15.10 -5.31
C SER A 366 -13.19 15.78 -6.66
N MET A 367 -14.34 15.99 -7.29
CA MET A 367 -14.45 16.86 -8.46
C MET A 367 -14.41 18.30 -7.97
N ASP A 368 -13.53 19.11 -8.54
CA ASP A 368 -13.49 20.53 -8.25
C ASP A 368 -14.63 21.22 -9.02
N TYR A 369 -15.50 21.90 -8.30
CA TYR A 369 -16.62 22.63 -8.90
C TYR A 369 -16.17 23.96 -9.54
N ASP A 370 -14.98 24.45 -9.20
CA ASP A 370 -14.40 25.61 -9.85
C ASP A 370 -13.55 25.19 -11.05
N PRO A 371 -14.04 25.41 -12.30
CA PRO A 371 -13.31 25.06 -13.51
C PRO A 371 -12.03 25.91 -13.71
N TYR A 372 -11.86 26.94 -12.91
CA TYR A 372 -10.69 27.81 -12.90
C TYR A 372 -9.71 27.52 -11.74
N SER A 373 -10.03 26.54 -10.90
CA SER A 373 -9.19 26.17 -9.77
C SER A 373 -7.85 25.63 -10.23
N SER A 374 -6.77 26.20 -9.71
CA SER A 374 -5.40 25.74 -9.95
C SER A 374 -5.13 24.34 -9.38
N SER A 375 -6.04 23.80 -8.57
CA SER A 375 -5.95 22.44 -8.02
C SER A 375 -6.21 21.38 -9.10
N TYR A 376 -7.09 21.67 -10.06
CA TYR A 376 -7.33 20.80 -11.21
C TYR A 376 -6.06 20.55 -12.03
N ASP A 377 -5.33 21.62 -12.37
CA ASP A 377 -4.07 21.52 -13.11
C ASP A 377 -2.98 20.74 -12.35
N ARG A 378 -2.95 20.84 -11.04
CA ARG A 378 -1.95 20.17 -10.21
C ARG A 378 -2.18 18.67 -10.09
N HIS A 379 -3.42 18.23 -10.03
CA HIS A 379 -3.74 16.82 -9.79
C HIS A 379 -3.73 15.98 -11.07
N VAL A 380 -4.29 16.49 -12.14
CA VAL A 380 -4.32 15.81 -13.46
C VAL A 380 -2.95 15.80 -14.14
N SER A 381 -2.13 16.82 -13.86
CA SER A 381 -0.85 17.01 -14.56
C SER A 381 0.39 16.95 -13.67
N GLY A 382 0.24 17.01 -12.37
CA GLY A 382 1.30 17.52 -11.52
C GLY A 382 2.39 16.56 -11.18
N ARG A 383 2.10 15.29 -11.03
CA ARG A 383 3.10 14.36 -10.48
C ARG A 383 3.82 13.53 -11.55
N TRP A 384 3.17 13.24 -12.65
CA TRP A 384 3.82 12.58 -13.78
C TRP A 384 4.64 13.49 -14.70
N ARG A 385 4.42 14.82 -14.65
CA ARG A 385 5.17 15.76 -15.50
C ARG A 385 6.62 16.00 -15.10
N ARG A 386 7.02 15.73 -13.87
CA ARG A 386 8.41 15.96 -13.44
C ARG A 386 9.37 14.83 -13.81
N GLY A 387 8.90 13.67 -14.21
CA GLY A 387 9.78 12.53 -14.47
C GLY A 387 9.47 11.64 -15.67
N GLY A 388 8.39 11.82 -16.37
CA GLY A 388 8.05 11.00 -17.54
C GLY A 388 6.72 11.41 -18.13
N ARG A 389 6.71 11.70 -19.42
CA ARG A 389 5.47 11.99 -20.14
C ARG A 389 4.63 10.71 -20.20
N PRO A 390 3.35 10.72 -19.77
CA PRO A 390 2.43 9.72 -20.25
C PRO A 390 2.36 9.88 -21.77
N CYS A 391 2.44 8.80 -22.51
CA CYS A 391 2.40 8.79 -23.96
C CYS A 391 1.15 9.42 -24.59
N TRP A 392 0.21 9.95 -23.81
CA TRP A 392 -1.17 10.13 -24.24
C TRP A 392 -1.72 11.55 -24.17
N VAL A 393 -1.09 12.52 -23.51
CA VAL A 393 -1.67 13.87 -23.47
C VAL A 393 -0.66 14.94 -23.83
N ARG A 394 -0.52 15.22 -25.13
CA ARG A 394 -0.19 16.55 -25.59
C ARG A 394 -1.47 17.41 -25.62
N GLY A 395 -1.95 17.80 -24.47
CA GLY A 395 -2.91 18.89 -24.39
C GLY A 395 -2.18 20.18 -24.78
N ARG A 396 -2.54 20.77 -25.91
CA ARG A 396 -2.10 22.12 -26.27
C ARG A 396 -2.50 23.06 -25.13
N ARG A 397 -1.53 23.72 -24.51
CA ARG A 397 -1.80 24.90 -23.69
C ARG A 397 -2.51 25.94 -24.59
N SER A 398 -3.84 26.03 -24.46
CA SER A 398 -4.51 27.22 -24.93
C SER A 398 -4.18 28.32 -23.92
N ARG A 399 -3.28 29.23 -24.28
CA ARG A 399 -3.20 30.53 -23.60
C ARG A 399 -4.49 31.26 -23.89
N ARG A 400 -5.52 31.10 -23.10
CA ARG A 400 -6.68 31.99 -23.13
C ARG A 400 -6.33 33.21 -22.27
N ARG A 401 -6.15 34.35 -22.93
CA ARG A 401 -6.17 35.67 -22.27
C ARG A 401 -7.55 35.84 -21.61
N PRO A 402 -7.62 36.44 -20.43
CA PRO A 402 -8.93 36.73 -19.82
C PRO A 402 -9.71 37.68 -20.75
N MET A 403 -10.89 37.28 -21.15
CA MET A 403 -11.84 38.13 -21.85
C MET A 403 -12.38 39.13 -20.83
N ARG A 404 -11.99 40.43 -20.98
CA ARG A 404 -12.63 41.52 -20.25
C ARG A 404 -14.03 41.68 -20.81
N LEU A 405 -15.02 41.36 -20.01
CA LEU A 405 -16.40 41.80 -20.25
C LEU A 405 -16.47 43.29 -20.00
N ARG A 406 -16.95 44.03 -20.99
CA ARG A 406 -17.41 45.41 -20.89
C ARG A 406 -18.88 45.40 -20.39
#